data_cb814db37d935cd7523f9a0f3a8032ad
#
_entry.id   cb814db37d935cd7523f9a0f3a8032ad
#
_cell.length_a   1.000
_cell.length_b   1.000
_cell.length_c   1.000
_cell.angle_alpha   90.00
_cell.angle_beta   90.00
_cell.angle_gamma   90.00
#
_symmetry.space_group_name_H-M   'P 1'
#
loop_
_entity.id
_entity.type
_entity.pdbx_description
1 polymer ?
#
loop_
_entity_poly.entity_id
_entity_poly.type
_entity_poly.pdbx_seq_one_letter_code
_entity_poly.pdbx_strand_id
1 'polypeptide(L)'
;ILDYLTTGRAKTLTVMSSMFDDDEMPVDYLFRTTDSMPPLELKALEMTRGTTLDVGAGAGCHALALQQRGVSVKAIDVSPPSCEAMRRRGIADVECINLFDPRLDGGFDTILMLMNGTGIAGKMSGLGGLLRRVASLLAPGGQILIDSSDLSYVYQDEDGGMDIDLSGKYYGEVDYQMRYDRVEGLP
;
A
#
# COMPACT_ATOMS: atom_id res chain seq x y z
N ILE A 1 -7.65 2.98 12.39
CA ILE A 1 -8.16 3.93 11.38
C ILE A 1 -9.45 4.58 11.85
N LEU A 2 -10.54 3.83 12.11
CA LEU A 2 -11.84 4.41 12.48
C LEU A 2 -11.81 5.15 13.82
N ASP A 3 -11.11 4.65 14.84
CA ASP A 3 -10.98 5.33 16.13
C ASP A 3 -10.34 6.72 15.95
N TYR A 4 -9.25 6.78 15.18
CA TYR A 4 -8.57 8.04 14.88
C TYR A 4 -9.47 9.01 14.12
N LEU A 5 -10.17 8.53 13.09
CA LEU A 5 -11.10 9.36 12.31
C LEU A 5 -12.25 9.92 13.16
N THR A 6 -12.71 9.14 14.13
CA THR A 6 -13.89 9.51 14.95
C THR A 6 -13.53 10.39 16.15
N THR A 7 -12.39 10.14 16.79
CA THR A 7 -12.02 10.74 18.07
C THR A 7 -10.77 11.64 18.01
N GLY A 8 -10.05 11.65 16.89
CA GLY A 8 -8.72 12.26 16.76
C GLY A 8 -7.63 11.54 17.57
N ARG A 9 -7.92 10.36 18.08
CA ARG A 9 -7.00 9.55 18.89
C ARG A 9 -7.04 8.10 18.42
N ALA A 10 -5.90 7.43 18.52
CA ALA A 10 -5.80 6.00 18.29
C ALA A 10 -4.96 5.37 19.39
N LYS A 11 -5.13 4.08 19.56
CA LYS A 11 -4.20 3.26 20.33
C LYS A 11 -2.98 2.94 19.48
N THR A 12 -1.98 2.32 20.07
CA THR A 12 -0.76 1.92 19.39
C THR A 12 -1.08 0.94 18.25
N LEU A 13 -0.58 1.25 17.07
CA LEU A 13 -0.50 0.35 15.93
C LEU A 13 0.92 -0.19 15.88
N THR A 14 1.10 -1.45 16.26
CA THR A 14 2.38 -2.13 16.25
C THR A 14 2.57 -2.86 14.92
N VAL A 15 3.71 -2.67 14.30
CA VAL A 15 4.16 -3.42 13.13
C VAL A 15 5.16 -4.46 13.60
N MET A 16 4.78 -5.72 13.48
CA MET A 16 5.63 -6.86 13.82
C MET A 16 6.23 -7.41 12.54
N SER A 17 7.47 -7.85 12.58
CA SER A 17 8.15 -8.44 11.44
C SER A 17 9.00 -9.64 11.83
N SER A 18 9.27 -10.51 10.85
CA SER A 18 10.15 -11.67 11.06
C SER A 18 11.65 -11.31 11.09
N MET A 19 12.01 -10.05 10.77
CA MET A 19 13.42 -9.61 10.63
C MET A 19 13.81 -8.45 11.54
N PHE A 20 12.84 -7.66 11.97
CA PHE A 20 13.09 -6.44 12.74
C PHE A 20 12.34 -6.51 14.07
N ASP A 21 12.80 -5.76 15.04
CA ASP A 21 12.07 -5.53 16.27
C ASP A 21 10.69 -4.92 15.99
N ASP A 22 9.75 -5.15 16.90
CA ASP A 22 8.42 -4.55 16.82
C ASP A 22 8.56 -3.02 16.78
N ASP A 23 7.90 -2.37 15.83
CA ASP A 23 7.90 -0.93 15.66
C ASP A 23 6.49 -0.36 15.81
N GLU A 24 6.40 0.90 16.22
CA GLU A 24 5.14 1.61 16.38
C GLU A 24 4.90 2.55 15.21
N MET A 25 3.83 2.31 14.46
CA MET A 25 3.40 3.21 13.39
C MET A 25 2.40 4.22 13.96
N PRO A 26 2.66 5.52 13.90
CA PRO A 26 1.69 6.55 14.23
C PRO A 26 0.48 6.44 13.28
N VAL A 27 -0.73 6.29 13.84
CA VAL A 27 -1.94 6.09 13.04
C VAL A 27 -2.27 7.32 12.17
N ASP A 28 -1.91 8.52 12.62
CA ASP A 28 -2.07 9.77 11.87
C ASP A 28 -1.26 9.76 10.55
N TYR A 29 -0.15 9.02 10.49
CA TYR A 29 0.60 8.83 9.25
C TYR A 29 -0.26 8.28 8.11
N LEU A 30 -1.25 7.44 8.41
CA LEU A 30 -2.20 6.92 7.42
C LEU A 30 -3.18 8.01 6.89
N PHE A 31 -3.26 9.14 7.58
CA PHE A 31 -4.15 10.27 7.25
C PHE A 31 -3.41 11.49 6.69
N ARG A 32 -2.12 11.34 6.41
CA ARG A 32 -1.25 12.42 5.91
C ARG A 32 -1.82 13.10 4.68
N THR A 33 -1.47 14.37 4.53
CA THR A 33 -1.77 15.18 3.35
C THR A 33 -0.52 15.32 2.49
N THR A 34 -0.65 15.92 1.31
CA THR A 34 0.47 16.18 0.38
C THR A 34 1.63 16.92 1.04
N ASP A 35 1.38 17.76 2.05
CA ASP A 35 2.42 18.52 2.74
C ASP A 35 3.35 17.65 3.60
N SER A 36 2.91 16.45 3.95
CA SER A 36 3.64 15.50 4.79
C SER A 36 3.94 14.15 4.09
N MET A 37 3.60 14.04 2.80
CA MET A 37 3.94 12.85 2.01
C MET A 37 5.42 12.81 1.66
N PRO A 38 6.07 11.64 1.71
CA PRO A 38 7.44 11.46 1.22
C PRO A 38 7.59 11.86 -0.25
N PRO A 39 8.80 12.28 -0.68
CA PRO A 39 9.05 12.67 -2.08
C PRO A 39 8.69 11.60 -3.11
N LEU A 40 8.89 10.32 -2.79
CA LEU A 40 8.53 9.19 -3.65
C LEU A 40 7.02 9.16 -3.93
N GLU A 41 6.19 9.32 -2.87
CA GLU A 41 4.74 9.34 -3.03
C GLU A 41 4.28 10.56 -3.83
N LEU A 42 4.83 11.74 -3.53
CA LEU A 42 4.53 12.96 -4.31
C LEU A 42 4.87 12.78 -5.78
N LYS A 43 6.00 12.13 -6.08
CA LYS A 43 6.41 11.84 -7.46
C LYS A 43 5.44 10.87 -8.15
N ALA A 44 4.99 9.84 -7.46
CA ALA A 44 3.97 8.92 -7.99
C ALA A 44 2.65 9.66 -8.30
N LEU A 45 2.21 10.56 -7.38
CA LEU A 45 1.02 11.37 -7.62
C LEU A 45 1.16 12.36 -8.80
N GLU A 46 2.36 12.90 -9.04
CA GLU A 46 2.65 13.72 -10.22
C GLU A 46 2.60 12.93 -11.53
N MET A 47 3.07 11.68 -11.50
CA MET A 47 3.09 10.79 -12.66
C MET A 47 1.71 10.20 -12.98
N THR A 48 0.76 10.28 -12.04
CA THR A 48 -0.59 9.76 -12.22
C THR A 48 -1.33 10.52 -13.32
N ARG A 49 -2.01 9.77 -14.20
CA ARG A 49 -2.78 10.29 -15.31
C ARG A 49 -4.06 9.50 -15.56
N GLY A 50 -5.07 10.16 -16.11
CA GLY A 50 -6.35 9.55 -16.49
C GLY A 50 -7.11 8.93 -15.30
N THR A 51 -7.90 7.92 -15.60
CA THR A 51 -8.64 7.14 -14.58
C THR A 51 -7.67 6.30 -13.77
N THR A 52 -7.77 6.39 -12.45
CA THR A 52 -6.79 5.79 -11.53
C THR A 52 -7.45 4.77 -10.61
N LEU A 53 -6.79 3.62 -10.44
CA LEU A 53 -7.09 2.65 -9.38
C LEU A 53 -6.04 2.79 -8.27
N ASP A 54 -6.46 3.10 -7.05
CA ASP A 54 -5.61 3.09 -5.86
C ASP A 54 -5.84 1.78 -5.09
N VAL A 55 -4.81 0.92 -5.08
CA VAL A 55 -4.89 -0.46 -4.55
C VAL A 55 -4.30 -0.54 -3.16
N GLY A 56 -5.05 -1.08 -2.20
CA GLY A 56 -4.65 -1.12 -0.80
C GLY A 56 -4.67 0.29 -0.20
N ALA A 57 -5.69 1.08 -0.55
CA ALA A 57 -5.73 2.52 -0.29
C ALA A 57 -5.75 2.92 1.20
N GLY A 58 -5.98 1.98 2.13
CA GLY A 58 -5.94 2.21 3.57
C GLY A 58 -6.92 3.28 4.02
N ALA A 59 -6.42 4.37 4.60
CA ALA A 59 -7.25 5.52 4.95
C ALA A 59 -7.50 6.47 3.76
N GLY A 60 -6.95 6.19 2.57
CA GLY A 60 -7.19 6.91 1.33
C GLY A 60 -6.42 8.22 1.18
N CYS A 61 -5.21 8.33 1.74
CA CYS A 61 -4.43 9.57 1.64
C CYS A 61 -4.08 9.93 0.19
N HIS A 62 -3.67 8.95 -0.62
CA HIS A 62 -3.35 9.13 -2.03
C HIS A 62 -4.61 9.38 -2.87
N ALA A 63 -5.64 8.53 -2.71
CA ALA A 63 -6.91 8.68 -3.41
C ALA A 63 -7.52 10.06 -3.17
N LEU A 64 -7.52 10.55 -1.93
CA LEU A 64 -8.05 11.88 -1.59
C LEU A 64 -7.23 13.00 -2.23
N ALA A 65 -5.90 12.90 -2.20
CA ALA A 65 -5.00 13.88 -2.83
C ALA A 65 -5.21 13.96 -4.34
N LEU A 66 -5.40 12.82 -5.01
CA LEU A 66 -5.69 12.75 -6.45
C LEU A 66 -7.07 13.31 -6.77
N GLN A 67 -8.11 12.93 -6.00
CA GLN A 67 -9.46 13.44 -6.16
C GLN A 67 -9.51 14.97 -6.02
N GLN A 68 -8.79 15.55 -5.06
CA GLN A 68 -8.67 17.00 -4.87
C GLN A 68 -8.02 17.71 -6.06
N ARG A 69 -7.17 17.00 -6.83
CA ARG A 69 -6.59 17.49 -8.09
C ARG A 69 -7.52 17.27 -9.31
N GLY A 70 -8.73 16.75 -9.10
CA GLY A 70 -9.69 16.49 -10.17
C GLY A 70 -9.48 15.17 -10.92
N VAL A 71 -8.62 14.27 -10.41
CA VAL A 71 -8.41 12.94 -10.99
C VAL A 71 -9.58 12.03 -10.61
N SER A 72 -10.10 11.28 -11.58
CA SER A 72 -11.07 10.21 -11.33
C SER A 72 -10.36 9.01 -10.69
N VAL A 73 -10.66 8.73 -9.42
CA VAL A 73 -10.00 7.67 -8.64
C VAL A 73 -11.02 6.69 -8.10
N LYS A 74 -10.79 5.41 -8.35
CA LYS A 74 -11.40 4.31 -7.62
C LYS A 74 -10.41 3.81 -6.58
N ALA A 75 -10.81 3.82 -5.31
CA ALA A 75 -9.98 3.32 -4.19
C ALA A 75 -10.49 1.96 -3.73
N ILE A 76 -9.60 0.97 -3.66
CA ILE A 76 -9.95 -0.37 -3.18
C ILE A 76 -9.10 -0.78 -1.97
N ASP A 77 -9.73 -1.49 -1.05
CA ASP A 77 -9.06 -2.10 0.10
C ASP A 77 -9.84 -3.36 0.52
N VAL A 78 -9.17 -4.32 1.13
CA VAL A 78 -9.81 -5.53 1.67
C VAL A 78 -10.37 -5.33 3.08
N SER A 79 -9.96 -4.26 3.76
CA SER A 79 -10.34 -3.93 5.14
C SER A 79 -11.63 -3.11 5.17
N PRO A 80 -12.74 -3.64 5.72
CA PRO A 80 -13.98 -2.87 5.87
C PRO A 80 -13.81 -1.57 6.66
N PRO A 81 -13.03 -1.52 7.77
CA PRO A 81 -12.73 -0.26 8.46
C PRO A 81 -12.01 0.78 7.59
N SER A 82 -11.09 0.37 6.71
CA SER A 82 -10.41 1.25 5.76
C SER A 82 -11.39 1.83 4.75
N CYS A 83 -12.24 0.98 4.16
CA CYS A 83 -13.26 1.41 3.21
C CYS A 83 -14.27 2.40 3.83
N GLU A 84 -14.69 2.15 5.06
CA GLU A 84 -15.57 3.06 5.79
C GLU A 84 -14.88 4.41 6.07
N ALA A 85 -13.60 4.38 6.46
CA ALA A 85 -12.83 5.61 6.68
C ALA A 85 -12.71 6.43 5.40
N MET A 86 -12.41 5.79 4.27
CA MET A 86 -12.34 6.45 2.96
C MET A 86 -13.66 7.13 2.58
N ARG A 87 -14.80 6.44 2.77
CA ARG A 87 -16.13 7.03 2.51
C ARG A 87 -16.40 8.23 3.40
N ARG A 88 -16.10 8.13 4.70
CA ARG A 88 -16.27 9.27 5.64
C ARG A 88 -15.36 10.45 5.32
N ARG A 89 -14.20 10.21 4.71
CA ARG A 89 -13.30 11.26 4.24
C ARG A 89 -13.74 11.87 2.90
N GLY A 90 -14.82 11.38 2.30
CA GLY A 90 -15.40 11.94 1.08
C GLY A 90 -14.76 11.45 -0.22
N ILE A 91 -14.11 10.29 -0.21
CA ILE A 91 -13.66 9.64 -1.45
C ILE A 91 -14.90 9.11 -2.18
N ALA A 92 -15.07 9.50 -3.45
CA ALA A 92 -16.31 9.31 -4.18
C ALA A 92 -16.55 7.86 -4.60
N ASP A 93 -15.50 7.13 -5.03
CA ASP A 93 -15.58 5.75 -5.48
C ASP A 93 -14.70 4.85 -4.59
N VAL A 94 -15.33 4.16 -3.65
CA VAL A 94 -14.66 3.25 -2.71
C VAL A 94 -15.32 1.88 -2.76
N GLU A 95 -14.52 0.87 -3.05
CA GLU A 95 -14.97 -0.51 -3.04
C GLU A 95 -14.16 -1.38 -2.06
N CYS A 96 -14.88 -2.15 -1.22
CA CYS A 96 -14.23 -3.11 -0.32
C CYS A 96 -14.11 -4.45 -1.04
N ILE A 97 -12.98 -4.62 -1.76
CA ILE A 97 -12.78 -5.74 -2.67
C ILE A 97 -11.29 -6.13 -2.71
N ASN A 98 -11.04 -7.40 -2.96
CA ASN A 98 -9.69 -7.89 -3.21
C ASN A 98 -9.28 -7.58 -4.67
N LEU A 99 -8.02 -7.18 -4.87
CA LEU A 99 -7.45 -6.94 -6.20
C LEU A 99 -7.65 -8.13 -7.16
N PHE A 100 -7.59 -9.36 -6.63
CA PHE A 100 -7.74 -10.59 -7.42
C PHE A 100 -9.21 -11.01 -7.64
N ASP A 101 -10.18 -10.28 -7.11
CA ASP A 101 -11.59 -10.57 -7.35
C ASP A 101 -11.94 -10.35 -8.83
N PRO A 102 -12.53 -11.34 -9.51
CA PRO A 102 -12.87 -11.21 -10.93
C PRO A 102 -13.96 -10.18 -11.22
N ARG A 103 -14.69 -9.70 -10.21
CA ARG A 103 -15.70 -8.65 -10.35
C ARG A 103 -15.09 -7.24 -10.43
N LEU A 104 -13.80 -7.10 -10.11
CA LEU A 104 -13.12 -5.82 -10.27
C LEU A 104 -12.87 -5.56 -11.75
N ASP A 105 -13.59 -4.59 -12.30
CA ASP A 105 -13.48 -4.14 -13.69
C ASP A 105 -12.14 -3.44 -13.94
N GLY A 106 -11.67 -3.54 -15.20
CA GLY A 106 -10.45 -2.88 -15.68
C GLY A 106 -10.73 -1.58 -16.44
N GLY A 107 -9.70 -1.11 -17.14
CA GLY A 107 -9.77 0.08 -17.98
C GLY A 107 -9.13 1.32 -17.34
N PHE A 108 -8.20 1.12 -16.39
CA PHE A 108 -7.51 2.20 -15.71
C PHE A 108 -6.28 2.68 -16.50
N ASP A 109 -6.11 3.99 -16.59
CA ASP A 109 -4.92 4.62 -17.18
C ASP A 109 -3.72 4.57 -16.24
N THR A 110 -3.98 4.61 -14.93
CA THR A 110 -2.95 4.44 -13.89
C THR A 110 -3.44 3.47 -12.82
N ILE A 111 -2.57 2.55 -12.41
CA ILE A 111 -2.77 1.75 -11.20
C ILE A 111 -1.68 2.13 -10.21
N LEU A 112 -2.10 2.59 -9.03
CA LEU A 112 -1.25 3.08 -7.97
C LEU A 112 -1.20 2.02 -6.86
N MET A 113 0.00 1.62 -6.46
CA MET A 113 0.26 0.63 -5.43
C MET A 113 1.44 1.10 -4.58
N LEU A 114 1.19 1.99 -3.62
CA LEU A 114 2.21 2.62 -2.79
C LEU A 114 2.24 2.08 -1.37
N MET A 115 3.32 2.36 -0.65
CA MET A 115 3.65 1.83 0.68
C MET A 115 3.91 0.31 0.63
N ASN A 116 4.94 -0.08 -0.11
CA ASN A 116 5.29 -1.50 -0.36
C ASN A 116 4.19 -2.25 -1.11
N GLY A 117 3.68 -1.67 -2.18
CA GLY A 117 2.64 -2.26 -3.02
C GLY A 117 3.00 -3.64 -3.56
N THR A 118 4.29 -3.95 -3.74
CA THR A 118 4.77 -5.31 -4.09
C THR A 118 4.42 -6.35 -3.03
N GLY A 119 4.23 -5.96 -1.77
CA GLY A 119 3.84 -6.84 -0.67
C GLY A 119 2.50 -7.54 -0.87
N ILE A 120 1.61 -7.00 -1.73
CA ILE A 120 0.34 -7.66 -2.10
C ILE A 120 0.59 -9.01 -2.80
N ALA A 121 1.77 -9.23 -3.38
CA ALA A 121 2.16 -10.52 -3.95
C ALA A 121 2.38 -11.61 -2.87
N GLY A 122 2.56 -11.23 -1.61
CA GLY A 122 2.88 -12.09 -0.48
C GLY A 122 4.33 -12.57 -0.53
N LYS A 123 4.74 -13.24 -1.60
CA LYS A 123 6.09 -13.77 -1.80
C LYS A 123 6.60 -13.48 -3.21
N MET A 124 7.91 -13.56 -3.41
CA MET A 124 8.53 -13.40 -4.74
C MET A 124 7.87 -14.31 -5.79
N SER A 125 7.51 -15.53 -5.41
CA SER A 125 6.80 -16.47 -6.31
C SER A 125 5.42 -15.96 -6.75
N GLY A 126 4.76 -15.10 -5.98
CA GLY A 126 3.47 -14.50 -6.29
C GLY A 126 3.56 -13.25 -7.18
N LEU A 127 4.74 -12.62 -7.27
CA LEU A 127 4.91 -11.33 -7.97
C LEU A 127 4.48 -11.40 -9.44
N GLY A 128 4.81 -12.49 -10.15
CA GLY A 128 4.37 -12.67 -11.53
C GLY A 128 2.84 -12.75 -11.68
N GLY A 129 2.16 -13.33 -10.69
CA GLY A 129 0.70 -13.36 -10.62
C GLY A 129 0.10 -11.98 -10.40
N LEU A 130 0.65 -11.24 -9.45
CA LEU A 130 0.28 -9.85 -9.17
C LEU A 130 0.40 -8.98 -10.42
N LEU A 131 1.57 -8.96 -11.06
CA LEU A 131 1.82 -8.13 -12.23
C LEU A 131 0.90 -8.48 -13.41
N ARG A 132 0.63 -9.77 -13.65
CA ARG A 132 -0.36 -10.17 -14.68
C ARG A 132 -1.76 -9.66 -14.35
N ARG A 133 -2.20 -9.77 -13.09
CA ARG A 133 -3.51 -9.27 -12.66
C ARG A 133 -3.60 -7.76 -12.86
N VAL A 134 -2.62 -7.01 -12.38
CA VAL A 134 -2.60 -5.55 -12.51
C VAL A 134 -2.57 -5.13 -13.98
N ALA A 135 -1.74 -5.79 -14.80
CA ALA A 135 -1.71 -5.55 -16.25
C ALA A 135 -3.06 -5.79 -16.93
N SER A 136 -3.83 -6.80 -16.46
CA SER A 136 -5.17 -7.08 -17.02
C SER A 136 -6.22 -6.01 -16.69
N LEU A 137 -5.95 -5.15 -15.71
CA LEU A 137 -6.83 -4.05 -15.31
C LEU A 137 -6.49 -2.73 -16.01
N LEU A 138 -5.35 -2.66 -16.71
CA LEU A 138 -4.96 -1.45 -17.42
C LEU A 138 -5.76 -1.22 -18.72
N ALA A 139 -6.02 0.03 -19.00
CA ALA A 139 -6.37 0.48 -20.34
C ALA A 139 -5.17 0.34 -21.30
N PRO A 140 -5.39 0.30 -22.64
CA PRO A 140 -4.30 0.34 -23.58
C PRO A 140 -3.40 1.57 -23.38
N GLY A 141 -2.09 1.35 -23.18
CA GLY A 141 -1.14 2.41 -22.87
C GLY A 141 -1.14 2.89 -21.43
N GLY A 142 -1.86 2.23 -20.55
CA GLY A 142 -1.87 2.51 -19.11
C GLY A 142 -0.53 2.20 -18.43
N GLN A 143 -0.38 2.65 -17.20
CA GLN A 143 0.84 2.51 -16.39
C GLN A 143 0.56 1.96 -15.00
N ILE A 144 1.58 1.33 -14.40
CA ILE A 144 1.60 0.90 -13.01
C ILE A 144 2.64 1.75 -12.29
N LEU A 145 2.25 2.34 -11.17
CA LEU A 145 3.14 3.03 -10.24
C LEU A 145 3.14 2.21 -8.93
N ILE A 146 4.21 1.50 -8.72
CA ILE A 146 4.38 0.57 -7.60
C ILE A 146 5.71 0.81 -6.92
N ASP A 147 5.75 0.72 -5.61
CA ASP A 147 6.97 0.81 -4.83
C ASP A 147 7.31 -0.50 -4.11
N SER A 148 8.55 -0.57 -3.67
CA SER A 148 9.09 -1.65 -2.85
C SER A 148 10.24 -1.13 -2.02
N SER A 149 10.46 -1.70 -0.85
CA SER A 149 11.63 -1.43 -0.04
C SER A 149 12.79 -2.32 -0.47
N ASP A 150 13.97 -1.74 -0.62
CA ASP A 150 15.22 -2.49 -0.76
C ASP A 150 15.76 -2.81 0.65
N LEU A 151 15.78 -4.09 1.00
CA LEU A 151 16.25 -4.56 2.30
C LEU A 151 17.73 -5.00 2.27
N SER A 152 18.45 -4.73 1.19
CA SER A 152 19.86 -5.12 1.05
C SER A 152 20.75 -4.55 2.17
N TYR A 153 20.40 -3.36 2.69
CA TYR A 153 21.13 -2.70 3.78
C TYR A 153 21.20 -3.53 5.07
N VAL A 154 20.24 -4.42 5.31
CA VAL A 154 20.20 -5.29 6.50
C VAL A 154 21.34 -6.32 6.48
N TYR A 155 21.84 -6.63 5.31
CA TYR A 155 22.86 -7.66 5.06
C TYR A 155 24.25 -7.05 4.80
N GLN A 156 24.38 -5.71 4.88
CA GLN A 156 25.66 -5.04 4.72
C GLN A 156 26.44 -5.05 6.02
N ASP A 157 27.73 -5.45 5.93
CA ASP A 157 28.67 -5.31 7.03
C ASP A 157 29.31 -3.90 7.05
N GLU A 158 30.09 -3.62 8.08
CA GLU A 158 30.78 -2.32 8.25
C GLU A 158 31.77 -2.01 7.13
N ASP A 159 32.30 -3.01 6.45
CA ASP A 159 33.25 -2.90 5.34
C ASP A 159 32.55 -2.80 3.95
N GLY A 160 31.21 -2.81 3.92
CA GLY A 160 30.41 -2.72 2.70
C GLY A 160 30.27 -4.06 1.95
N GLY A 161 30.68 -5.17 2.56
CA GLY A 161 30.38 -6.51 2.12
C GLY A 161 28.90 -6.85 2.32
N MET A 162 28.42 -7.88 1.66
CA MET A 162 27.06 -8.39 1.84
C MET A 162 27.12 -9.89 2.11
N ASP A 163 26.51 -10.31 3.23
CA ASP A 163 26.35 -11.73 3.57
C ASP A 163 24.90 -12.15 3.36
N ILE A 164 24.62 -12.70 2.17
CA ILE A 164 23.28 -13.16 1.76
C ILE A 164 23.32 -14.65 1.46
N ASP A 165 22.46 -15.42 2.14
CA ASP A 165 22.23 -16.82 1.80
C ASP A 165 21.42 -16.95 0.50
N LEU A 166 22.11 -17.22 -0.60
CA LEU A 166 21.49 -17.40 -1.91
C LEU A 166 20.85 -18.79 -2.09
N SER A 167 21.05 -19.71 -1.15
CA SER A 167 20.46 -21.06 -1.19
C SER A 167 19.06 -21.13 -0.57
N GLY A 168 18.66 -20.08 0.16
CA GLY A 168 17.41 -19.95 0.89
C GLY A 168 16.30 -19.25 0.11
N LYS A 169 15.40 -18.62 0.85
CA LYS A 169 14.36 -17.74 0.31
C LYS A 169 14.98 -16.45 -0.24
N TYR A 170 14.24 -15.73 -1.07
CA TYR A 170 14.66 -14.40 -1.48
C TYR A 170 14.84 -13.51 -0.23
N TYR A 171 15.99 -12.88 -0.10
CA TYR A 171 16.39 -12.12 1.10
C TYR A 171 15.46 -10.94 1.43
N GLY A 172 14.73 -10.43 0.45
CA GLY A 172 13.75 -9.35 0.62
C GLY A 172 12.34 -9.83 1.03
N GLU A 173 12.15 -11.15 1.29
CA GLU A 173 10.88 -11.65 1.82
C GLU A 173 10.84 -11.51 3.34
N VAL A 174 9.97 -10.62 3.82
CA VAL A 174 9.72 -10.37 5.24
C VAL A 174 8.25 -10.59 5.54
N ASP A 175 7.96 -11.40 6.54
CA ASP A 175 6.60 -11.57 7.02
C ASP A 175 6.26 -10.40 7.95
N TYR A 176 5.19 -9.67 7.61
CA TYR A 176 4.68 -8.54 8.39
C TYR A 176 3.32 -8.84 8.97
N GLN A 177 3.11 -8.45 10.22
CA GLN A 177 1.79 -8.48 10.85
C GLN A 177 1.55 -7.16 11.60
N MET A 178 0.35 -6.62 11.51
CA MET A 178 -0.05 -5.45 12.27
C MET A 178 -0.92 -5.84 13.46
N ARG A 179 -0.67 -5.21 14.61
CA ARG A 179 -1.49 -5.36 15.81
C ARG A 179 -1.99 -3.98 16.25
N TYR A 180 -3.30 -3.85 16.39
CA TYR A 180 -3.91 -2.65 16.94
C TYR A 180 -4.44 -2.95 18.32
N ASP A 181 -3.81 -2.39 19.38
CA ASP A 181 -4.07 -2.71 20.78
C ASP A 181 -3.89 -4.22 21.04
N ARG A 182 -4.99 -4.95 21.18
CA ARG A 182 -5.03 -6.41 21.41
C ARG A 182 -5.55 -7.20 20.22
N VAL A 183 -5.83 -6.52 19.11
CA VAL A 183 -6.37 -7.14 17.90
C VAL A 183 -5.25 -7.30 16.88
N GLU A 184 -4.94 -8.53 16.56
CA GLU A 184 -3.97 -8.86 15.50
C GLU A 184 -4.66 -8.83 14.14
N GLY A 185 -4.01 -8.21 13.17
CA GLY A 185 -4.40 -8.26 11.78
C GLY A 185 -4.06 -9.61 11.14
N LEU A 186 -4.51 -9.79 9.91
CA LEU A 186 -4.06 -10.92 9.10
C LEU A 186 -2.56 -10.74 8.78
N PRO A 187 -1.78 -11.85 8.75
CA PRO A 187 -0.39 -11.81 8.31
C PRO A 187 -0.26 -11.49 6.82
#